data_8a88fb24b526074d56696babef298749
#
_entry.id   8a88fb24b526074d56696babef298749
#
_cell.length_a   1.000
_cell.length_b   1.000
_cell.length_c   1.000
_cell.angle_alpha   90.00
_cell.angle_beta   90.00
_cell.angle_gamma   90.00
#
_symmetry.space_group_name_H-M   'P 1'
#
loop_
_entity.id
_entity.type
_entity.pdbx_description
1 polymer ?
#
loop_
_entity_poly.entity_id
_entity_poly.type
_entity_poly.pdbx_seq_one_letter_code
_entity_poly.pdbx_strand_id
1 'polypeptide(L)' 'MSLERDLKLAQAESRIEQAERNIRQVESLLPQLSAQGVSTAEIEGHLDLMSEALYHLKQQRRLIMGAHH' A
#
# COMPACT_ATOMS: atom_id res chain seq x y z
N MET A 1 16.53 -18.83 14.52
CA MET A 1 15.63 -17.70 14.23
C MET A 1 16.35 -16.39 14.38
N SER A 2 16.01 -15.43 13.54
CA SER A 2 16.66 -14.12 13.55
C SER A 2 15.67 -13.07 14.06
N LEU A 3 15.99 -12.43 15.18
CA LEU A 3 15.19 -11.32 15.69
C LEU A 3 15.18 -10.17 14.70
N GLU A 4 16.32 -9.89 14.07
CA GLU A 4 16.43 -8.84 13.07
C GLU A 4 15.49 -9.08 11.90
N ARG A 5 15.44 -10.32 11.40
CA ARG A 5 14.53 -10.67 10.31
C ARG A 5 13.07 -10.54 10.73
N ASP A 6 12.74 -10.97 11.96
CA ASP A 6 11.39 -10.85 12.48
C ASP A 6 10.96 -9.39 12.60
N LEU A 7 11.87 -8.51 13.02
CA LEU A 7 11.60 -7.09 13.12
C LEU A 7 11.39 -6.48 11.73
N LYS A 8 12.22 -6.86 10.75
CA LYS A 8 12.07 -6.38 9.37
C LYS A 8 10.75 -6.81 8.78
N LEU A 9 10.35 -8.05 9.02
CA LEU A 9 9.08 -8.58 8.54
C LEU A 9 7.90 -7.84 9.16
N ALA A 10 7.96 -7.61 10.48
CA ALA A 10 6.91 -6.87 11.18
C ALA A 10 6.78 -5.44 10.64
N GLN A 11 7.91 -4.78 10.38
CA GLN A 11 7.90 -3.44 9.80
C GLN A 11 7.31 -3.44 8.38
N ALA A 12 7.67 -4.43 7.57
CA ALA A 12 7.15 -4.55 6.22
C ALA A 12 5.63 -4.73 6.25
N GLU A 13 5.13 -5.59 7.13
CA GLU A 13 3.69 -5.83 7.25
C GLU A 13 2.95 -4.59 7.73
N SER A 14 3.54 -3.85 8.68
CA SER A 14 2.94 -2.60 9.17
C SER A 14 2.82 -1.57 8.04
N ARG A 15 3.85 -1.45 7.22
CA ARG A 15 3.83 -0.53 6.08
C ARG A 15 2.79 -0.92 5.05
N ILE A 16 2.65 -2.23 4.79
CA ILE A 16 1.65 -2.73 3.85
C ILE A 16 0.25 -2.41 4.36
N GLU A 17 -0.02 -2.68 5.63
CA GLU A 17 -1.32 -2.39 6.23
C GLU A 17 -1.65 -0.90 6.16
N GLN A 18 -0.67 -0.05 6.45
CA GLN A 18 -0.86 1.40 6.38
C GLN A 18 -1.16 1.84 4.95
N ALA A 19 -0.42 1.31 3.97
CA ALA A 19 -0.65 1.63 2.57
C ALA A 19 -2.04 1.19 2.11
N GLU A 20 -2.47 0.01 2.53
CA GLU A 20 -3.80 -0.50 2.19
C GLU A 20 -4.90 0.37 2.79
N ARG A 21 -4.73 0.80 4.05
CA ARG A 21 -5.69 1.70 4.68
C ARG A 21 -5.77 3.04 3.96
N ASN A 22 -4.61 3.58 3.59
CA ASN A 22 -4.56 4.86 2.87
C ASN A 22 -5.27 4.76 1.51
N ILE A 23 -5.04 3.68 0.79
CA ILE A 23 -5.70 3.45 -0.50
C ILE A 23 -7.22 3.41 -0.31
N ARG A 24 -7.70 2.64 0.67
CA ARG A 24 -9.14 2.55 0.94
C ARG A 24 -9.75 3.89 1.30
N GLN A 25 -9.04 4.71 2.08
CA GLN A 25 -9.53 6.03 2.45
C GLN A 25 -9.67 6.92 1.21
N VAL A 26 -8.68 6.92 0.33
CA VAL A 26 -8.74 7.73 -0.89
C VAL A 26 -9.83 7.21 -1.82
N GLU A 27 -9.92 5.88 -1.98
CA GLU A 27 -10.97 5.29 -2.82
C GLU A 27 -12.37 5.66 -2.33
N SER A 28 -12.55 5.78 -1.02
CA SER A 28 -13.85 6.11 -0.46
C SER A 28 -14.31 7.52 -0.78
N LEU A 29 -13.38 8.39 -1.22
CA LEU A 29 -13.72 9.77 -1.61
C LEU A 29 -14.26 9.86 -3.03
N LEU A 30 -13.96 8.86 -3.87
CA LEU A 30 -14.31 8.93 -5.30
C LEU A 30 -15.80 9.09 -5.56
N PRO A 31 -16.70 8.29 -4.92
CA PRO A 31 -18.12 8.45 -5.17
C PRO A 31 -18.66 9.85 -4.82
N GLN A 32 -18.17 10.41 -3.71
CA GLN A 32 -18.60 11.75 -3.28
C GLN A 32 -18.16 12.83 -4.26
N LEU A 33 -16.90 12.76 -4.69
CA LEU A 33 -16.36 13.73 -5.63
C LEU A 33 -17.05 13.64 -6.98
N SER A 34 -17.27 12.43 -7.45
CA SER A 34 -17.99 12.19 -8.71
C SER A 34 -19.42 12.74 -8.65
N ALA A 35 -20.11 12.51 -7.52
CA ALA A 35 -21.47 13.00 -7.31
C ALA A 35 -21.53 14.54 -7.31
N GLN A 36 -20.45 15.19 -6.89
CA GLN A 36 -20.35 16.64 -6.87
C GLN A 36 -19.93 17.23 -8.23
N GLY A 37 -19.69 16.39 -9.23
CA GLY A 37 -19.25 16.84 -10.54
C GLY A 37 -17.77 17.18 -10.59
N VAL A 38 -17.00 16.81 -9.58
CA VAL A 38 -15.55 17.06 -9.53
C VAL A 38 -14.83 15.98 -10.31
N SER A 39 -13.82 16.38 -11.11
CA SER A 39 -12.99 15.41 -11.83
C SER A 39 -12.18 14.57 -10.85
N THR A 40 -12.20 13.26 -11.04
CA THR A 40 -11.46 12.33 -10.20
C THR A 40 -10.13 11.88 -10.82
N ALA A 41 -9.77 12.46 -11.97
CA ALA A 41 -8.59 12.01 -12.72
C ALA A 41 -7.29 12.11 -11.92
N GLU A 42 -7.09 13.19 -11.17
CA GLU A 42 -5.88 13.36 -10.37
C GLU A 42 -5.83 12.34 -9.23
N ILE A 43 -6.99 12.10 -8.61
CA ILE A 43 -7.07 11.13 -7.50
C ILE A 43 -6.82 9.73 -8.02
N GLU A 44 -7.36 9.39 -9.20
CA GLU A 44 -7.12 8.09 -9.80
C GLU A 44 -5.65 7.89 -10.14
N GLY A 45 -4.97 8.94 -10.64
CA GLY A 45 -3.54 8.90 -10.88
C GLY A 45 -2.76 8.70 -9.59
N HIS A 46 -3.18 9.37 -8.52
CA HIS A 46 -2.55 9.21 -7.21
C HIS A 46 -2.75 7.79 -6.67
N LEU A 47 -3.94 7.23 -6.85
CA LEU A 47 -4.23 5.85 -6.46
C LEU A 47 -3.35 4.86 -7.21
N ASP A 48 -3.10 5.09 -8.49
CA ASP A 48 -2.21 4.24 -9.27
C ASP A 48 -0.80 4.24 -8.67
N LEU A 49 -0.30 5.40 -8.27
CA LEU A 49 1.01 5.51 -7.64
C LEU A 49 1.03 4.81 -6.27
N MET A 50 -0.04 4.96 -5.50
CA MET A 50 -0.14 4.28 -4.20
C MET A 50 -0.19 2.77 -4.37
N SER A 51 -0.90 2.28 -5.37
CA SER A 51 -1.00 0.86 -5.67
C SER A 51 0.35 0.29 -6.11
N GLU A 52 1.10 1.05 -6.89
CA GLU A 52 2.45 0.67 -7.31
C GLU A 52 3.39 0.59 -6.11
N ALA A 53 3.32 1.58 -5.21
CA ALA A 53 4.11 1.57 -3.99
C ALA A 53 3.77 0.36 -3.12
N LEU A 54 2.48 0.02 -3.01
CA LEU A 54 2.03 -1.15 -2.28
C LEU A 54 2.60 -2.44 -2.89
N TYR A 55 2.61 -2.53 -4.20
CA TYR A 55 3.19 -3.67 -4.91
C TYR A 55 4.66 -3.85 -4.51
N HIS A 56 5.44 -2.76 -4.49
CA HIS A 56 6.84 -2.82 -4.11
C HIS A 56 7.03 -3.23 -2.65
N LEU A 57 6.17 -2.75 -1.77
CA LEU A 57 6.21 -3.15 -0.36
C LEU A 57 5.96 -4.66 -0.21
N LYS A 58 5.01 -5.20 -0.96
CA LYS A 58 4.72 -6.64 -0.93
C LYS A 58 5.89 -7.44 -1.50
N GLN A 59 6.57 -6.93 -2.51
CA GLN A 59 7.77 -7.58 -3.04
C GLN A 59 8.89 -7.59 -2.01
N GLN A 60 9.08 -6.50 -1.28
CA GLN A 60 10.06 -6.45 -0.21
C GLN A 60 9.76 -7.48 0.87
N ARG A 61 8.48 -7.59 1.26
CA ARG A 61 8.07 -8.60 2.23
C ARG A 61 8.40 -10.00 1.74
N ARG A 62 8.13 -10.28 0.48
CA ARG A 62 8.43 -11.58 -0.13
C ARG A 62 9.91 -11.88 -0.06
N LEU A 63 10.77 -10.90 -0.36
CA LEU A 63 12.21 -11.08 -0.30
C LEU A 63 12.67 -11.38 1.12
N ILE A 64 12.11 -10.70 2.11
CA ILE A 64 12.44 -10.97 3.51
C ILE A 64 12.05 -12.39 3.88
N MET A 65 10.85 -12.82 3.48
CA MET A 65 10.34 -14.15 3.79
C MET A 65 11.11 -15.25 3.06
N GLY A 66 11.55 -14.96 1.83
CA GLY A 66 12.26 -15.93 1.01
C GLY A 66 13.77 -15.96 1.17
N ALA A 67 14.31 -15.10 2.04
CA ALA A 67 15.75 -14.91 2.13
C ALA A 67 16.50 -16.11 2.73
N HIS A 68 15.79 -17.08 3.21
CA HIS A 68 16.38 -18.21 3.95
C HIS A 68 16.56 -19.47 3.11
N HIS A 69 16.22 -19.44 1.85
CA HIS A 69 16.39 -20.67 1.09
C HIS A 69 17.53 -20.65 0.08
#